data_847b457aef0fa7270a63ecbbc8d05542
#
_entry.id   847b457aef0fa7270a63ecbbc8d05542
#
_cell.length_a   1.000
_cell.length_b   1.000
_cell.length_c   1.000
_cell.angle_alpha   90.00
_cell.angle_beta   90.00
_cell.angle_gamma   90.00
#
_symmetry.space_group_name_H-M   'P 1'
#
loop_
_entity.id
_entity.type
_entity.pdbx_description
1 polymer ?
#
loop_
_entity_poly.entity_id
_entity_poly.type
_entity_poly.pdbx_seq_one_letter_code
_entity_poly.pdbx_strand_id
1 'polypeptide(L)'
;MKEQDKRPVLLNLVSTIREEEGEPELPMQLFCRGELKKTPSGYLIRYQESIPNEDNSDMVTNDVILSLSDNRVTMSRPGEYGTTMVFVKDQRFEGAYHTPFGDMAMAVFPTQVRCKAGMDHGTVHLEYQLDMQGHSAAMHTIHIDYAATDGKQPC
;
A
#
# COMPACT_ATOMS: atom_id res chain seq x y z
N MET A 1 6.79 -7.07 26.85
CA MET A 1 7.39 -6.11 26.27
C MET A 1 7.03 -5.94 24.82
N LYS A 2 6.84 -6.99 24.12
CA LYS A 2 6.60 -6.83 22.73
C LYS A 2 5.28 -6.21 22.43
N GLU A 3 4.30 -6.38 23.29
CA GLU A 3 3.02 -5.79 23.05
C GLU A 3 3.02 -4.29 23.13
N GLN A 4 4.00 -3.75 23.82
CA GLN A 4 4.11 -2.30 23.89
C GLN A 4 4.51 -1.70 22.56
N ASP A 5 5.07 -2.52 21.67
CA ASP A 5 5.48 -2.04 20.36
C ASP A 5 4.38 -2.17 19.32
N LYS A 6 3.21 -2.61 19.71
CA LYS A 6 2.09 -2.78 18.80
C LYS A 6 0.96 -1.88 19.18
N ARG A 7 0.28 -1.33 18.18
CA ARG A 7 -0.85 -0.45 18.39
C ARG A 7 -1.89 -0.65 17.31
N PRO A 8 -3.17 -0.58 17.68
CA PRO A 8 -4.19 -0.51 16.64
C PRO A 8 -4.18 0.87 16.01
N VAL A 9 -4.36 0.91 14.70
CA VAL A 9 -4.36 2.15 13.95
C VAL A 9 -5.54 2.18 13.00
N LEU A 10 -5.95 3.37 12.63
CA LEU A 10 -6.87 3.60 11.54
C LEU A 10 -6.09 4.20 10.39
N LEU A 11 -6.31 3.65 9.21
CA LEU A 11 -5.65 4.14 8.00
C LEU A 11 -6.68 4.79 7.10
N ASN A 12 -6.30 5.92 6.55
CA ASN A 12 -7.04 6.56 5.47
C ASN A 12 -6.14 6.50 4.26
N LEU A 13 -6.56 5.75 3.25
CA LEU A 13 -5.77 5.52 2.06
C LEU A 13 -6.48 6.12 0.87
N VAL A 14 -5.77 6.99 0.14
CA VAL A 14 -6.30 7.59 -1.06
C VAL A 14 -5.39 7.21 -2.21
N SER A 15 -5.95 6.62 -3.25
CA SER A 15 -5.17 6.27 -4.42
C SER A 15 -5.79 6.89 -5.67
N THR A 16 -4.93 7.29 -6.58
CA THR A 16 -5.33 7.92 -7.83
C THR A 16 -4.52 7.31 -8.95
N ILE A 17 -5.18 7.06 -10.07
CA ILE A 17 -4.54 6.54 -11.26
C ILE A 17 -4.76 7.55 -12.36
N ARG A 18 -3.67 7.89 -13.08
CA ARG A 18 -3.72 8.86 -14.15
C ARG A 18 -3.05 8.25 -15.36
N GLU A 19 -3.82 8.04 -16.39
CA GLU A 19 -3.28 7.51 -17.62
C GLU A 19 -2.68 8.61 -18.46
N GLU A 20 -1.72 8.24 -19.27
CA GLU A 20 -0.92 9.22 -19.97
C GLU A 20 -1.77 10.13 -20.86
N GLU A 21 -2.76 9.56 -21.52
CA GLU A 21 -3.58 10.33 -22.44
C GLU A 21 -5.02 10.44 -21.99
N GLY A 22 -5.29 10.04 -20.78
CA GLY A 22 -6.66 10.07 -20.31
C GLY A 22 -6.87 11.13 -19.28
N GLU A 23 -8.10 11.29 -18.90
CA GLU A 23 -8.43 12.15 -17.78
C GLU A 23 -8.11 11.43 -16.48
N PRO A 24 -7.76 12.18 -15.42
CA PRO A 24 -7.52 11.53 -14.16
C PRO A 24 -8.76 10.79 -13.68
N GLU A 25 -8.56 9.60 -13.16
CA GLU A 25 -9.66 8.86 -12.59
C GLU A 25 -10.00 9.43 -11.23
N LEU A 26 -11.22 9.18 -10.80
CA LEU A 26 -11.63 9.63 -9.49
C LEU A 26 -10.79 8.92 -8.44
N PRO A 27 -10.40 9.64 -7.38
CA PRO A 27 -9.63 9.00 -6.32
C PRO A 27 -10.45 7.91 -5.64
N MET A 28 -9.78 6.82 -5.29
CA MET A 28 -10.38 5.78 -4.48
C MET A 28 -9.93 5.99 -3.05
N GLN A 29 -10.87 5.98 -2.13
CA GLN A 29 -10.57 6.21 -0.71
C GLN A 29 -11.03 5.02 0.09
N LEU A 30 -10.14 4.53 0.95
CA LEU A 30 -10.44 3.40 1.83
C LEU A 30 -10.09 3.78 3.25
N PHE A 31 -10.95 3.39 4.17
CA PHE A 31 -10.67 3.47 5.59
C PHE A 31 -10.51 2.06 6.11
N CYS A 32 -9.36 1.78 6.69
CA CYS A 32 -9.03 0.44 7.13
C CYS A 32 -8.53 0.46 8.55
N ARG A 33 -8.78 -0.62 9.26
CA ARG A 33 -8.19 -0.84 10.57
C ARG A 33 -6.97 -1.70 10.40
N GLY A 34 -5.93 -1.38 11.15
CA GLY A 34 -4.71 -2.14 11.07
C GLY A 34 -3.99 -2.20 12.38
N GLU A 35 -2.86 -2.85 12.35
CA GLU A 35 -1.98 -2.97 13.49
C GLU A 35 -0.62 -2.45 13.11
N LEU A 36 -0.11 -1.53 13.93
CA LEU A 36 1.23 -0.96 13.74
C LEU A 36 2.19 -1.65 14.70
N LYS A 37 3.34 -2.00 14.20
CA LYS A 37 4.38 -2.61 15.01
C LYS A 37 5.70 -1.93 14.70
N LYS A 38 6.43 -1.58 15.75
CA LYS A 38 7.76 -1.01 15.58
C LYS A 38 8.76 -2.12 15.28
N THR A 39 9.66 -1.85 14.33
CA THR A 39 10.70 -2.79 13.94
C THR A 39 12.05 -2.12 14.11
N PRO A 40 13.16 -2.88 14.07
CA PRO A 40 14.47 -2.26 14.21
C PRO A 40 14.77 -1.20 13.17
N SER A 41 14.23 -1.32 11.97
CA SER A 41 14.52 -0.37 10.91
C SER A 41 13.39 0.60 10.63
N GLY A 42 12.27 0.50 11.34
CA GLY A 42 11.16 1.39 11.08
C GLY A 42 9.88 0.87 11.66
N TYR A 43 8.86 0.73 10.82
CA TYR A 43 7.54 0.31 11.28
C TYR A 43 6.94 -0.65 10.28
N LEU A 44 6.01 -1.46 10.77
CA LEU A 44 5.28 -2.40 9.95
C LEU A 44 3.81 -2.23 10.26
N ILE A 45 3.00 -2.10 9.23
CA ILE A 45 1.55 -2.00 9.39
C ILE A 45 0.91 -3.14 8.64
N ARG A 46 0.04 -3.86 9.33
CA ARG A 46 -0.76 -4.92 8.70
C ARG A 46 -2.21 -4.50 8.74
N TYR A 47 -2.86 -4.54 7.60
CA TYR A 47 -4.27 -4.21 7.53
C TYR A 47 -4.94 -5.10 6.49
N GLN A 48 -6.26 -5.08 6.48
CA GLN A 48 -7.04 -5.83 5.51
C GLN A 48 -7.81 -4.88 4.64
N GLU A 49 -7.82 -5.15 3.35
CA GLU A 49 -8.66 -4.41 2.43
C GLU A 49 -9.73 -5.34 1.89
N SER A 50 -10.93 -4.79 1.72
CA SER A 50 -12.05 -5.53 1.16
C SER A 50 -12.48 -4.83 -0.11
N ILE A 51 -12.47 -5.57 -1.20
CA ILE A 51 -12.86 -5.04 -2.49
C ILE A 51 -13.88 -5.99 -3.11
N PRO A 52 -14.78 -5.49 -3.96
CA PRO A 52 -15.73 -6.36 -4.62
C PRO A 52 -15.01 -7.31 -5.56
N ASN A 53 -15.52 -8.52 -5.67
CA ASN A 53 -14.97 -9.43 -6.66
C ASN A 53 -15.43 -8.99 -8.05
N GLU A 54 -15.03 -9.75 -9.07
CA GLU A 54 -15.22 -9.30 -10.45
C GLU A 54 -16.66 -9.07 -10.82
N ASP A 55 -17.57 -9.88 -10.28
CA ASP A 55 -18.97 -9.73 -10.64
C ASP A 55 -19.76 -8.99 -9.57
N ASN A 56 -19.09 -8.42 -8.58
CA ASN A 56 -19.71 -7.65 -7.51
C ASN A 56 -20.69 -8.45 -6.68
N SER A 57 -20.59 -9.77 -6.73
CA SER A 57 -21.50 -10.61 -5.96
C SER A 57 -21.04 -10.78 -4.52
N ASP A 58 -19.78 -10.51 -4.23
CA ASP A 58 -19.25 -10.73 -2.89
C ASP A 58 -18.03 -9.84 -2.71
N MET A 59 -17.53 -9.77 -1.49
CA MET A 59 -16.33 -9.02 -1.16
C MET A 59 -15.17 -9.95 -0.97
N VAL A 60 -14.02 -9.56 -1.49
CA VAL A 60 -12.78 -10.30 -1.31
C VAL A 60 -11.92 -9.50 -0.35
N THR A 61 -11.43 -10.17 0.69
CA THR A 61 -10.62 -9.54 1.72
C THR A 61 -9.18 -10.00 1.56
N ASN A 62 -8.28 -9.05 1.47
CA ASN A 62 -6.85 -9.33 1.31
C ASN A 62 -6.07 -8.71 2.45
N ASP A 63 -5.06 -9.43 2.91
CA ASP A 63 -4.10 -8.88 3.84
C ASP A 63 -3.09 -8.03 3.09
N VAL A 64 -2.75 -6.89 3.68
CA VAL A 64 -1.71 -6.01 3.14
C VAL A 64 -0.72 -5.74 4.25
N ILE A 65 0.56 -5.85 3.91
CA ILE A 65 1.63 -5.57 4.85
C ILE A 65 2.45 -4.43 4.29
N LEU A 66 2.54 -3.35 5.05
CA LEU A 66 3.37 -2.20 4.71
C LEU A 66 4.60 -2.21 5.60
N SER A 67 5.76 -2.17 4.99
CA SER A 67 7.00 -2.04 5.74
C SER A 67 7.54 -0.64 5.47
N LEU A 68 7.73 0.14 6.53
CA LEU A 68 8.07 1.55 6.43
C LEU A 68 9.44 1.79 7.02
N SER A 69 10.32 2.36 6.24
CA SER A 69 11.60 2.86 6.76
C SER A 69 11.85 4.19 6.08
N ASP A 70 12.97 4.82 6.42
CA ASP A 70 13.17 6.23 6.04
C ASP A 70 13.06 6.45 4.54
N ASN A 71 13.67 5.58 3.76
CA ASN A 71 13.74 5.81 2.31
C ASN A 71 13.17 4.66 1.53
N ARG A 72 12.39 3.80 2.17
CA ARG A 72 11.95 2.61 1.51
C ARG A 72 10.60 2.19 2.06
N VAL A 73 9.66 1.98 1.16
CA VAL A 73 8.34 1.48 1.50
C VAL A 73 8.13 0.20 0.72
N THR A 74 7.70 -0.85 1.40
CA THR A 74 7.39 -2.11 0.76
C THR A 74 5.93 -2.42 1.03
N MET A 75 5.20 -2.74 -0.02
CA MET A 75 3.79 -3.11 0.09
C MET A 75 3.66 -4.53 -0.42
N SER A 76 3.15 -5.41 0.44
CA SER A 76 3.07 -6.81 0.12
C SER A 76 1.65 -7.30 0.34
N ARG A 77 1.13 -8.03 -0.63
CA ARG A 77 -0.13 -8.75 -0.51
C ARG A 77 0.20 -10.23 -0.58
N PRO A 78 0.33 -10.90 0.58
CA PRO A 78 0.70 -12.31 0.56
C PRO A 78 -0.43 -13.17 0.02
N GLY A 79 -0.09 -14.39 -0.37
CA GLY A 79 -1.08 -15.32 -0.86
C GLY A 79 -0.70 -15.84 -2.21
N GLU A 80 -1.53 -16.75 -2.69
CA GLU A 80 -1.26 -17.41 -3.95
C GLU A 80 -1.26 -16.42 -5.13
N TYR A 81 -2.16 -15.47 -5.08
CA TYR A 81 -2.26 -14.46 -6.14
C TYR A 81 -1.84 -13.10 -5.60
N GLY A 82 -0.75 -13.11 -4.87
CA GLY A 82 -0.28 -11.90 -4.25
C GLY A 82 0.77 -11.19 -5.07
N THR A 83 1.27 -10.11 -4.50
CA THR A 83 2.33 -9.35 -5.14
C THR A 83 3.07 -8.56 -4.08
N THR A 84 4.30 -8.18 -4.41
CA THR A 84 5.12 -7.34 -3.56
C THR A 84 5.67 -6.22 -4.42
N MET A 85 5.57 -5.00 -3.90
CA MET A 85 6.14 -3.83 -4.56
C MET A 85 7.07 -3.12 -3.60
N VAL A 86 8.25 -2.77 -4.09
CA VAL A 86 9.25 -2.05 -3.31
C VAL A 86 9.39 -0.66 -3.90
N PHE A 87 9.27 0.36 -3.06
CA PHE A 87 9.34 1.75 -3.49
C PHE A 87 10.57 2.39 -2.88
N VAL A 88 11.54 2.68 -3.72
CA VAL A 88 12.70 3.49 -3.40
C VAL A 88 12.80 4.53 -4.49
N LYS A 89 12.92 5.79 -4.11
CA LYS A 89 12.88 6.88 -5.08
C LYS A 89 13.93 6.67 -6.17
N ASP A 90 13.49 6.79 -7.42
CA ASP A 90 14.33 6.71 -8.60
C ASP A 90 14.97 5.35 -8.81
N GLN A 91 14.47 4.31 -8.16
CA GLN A 91 14.96 2.95 -8.37
C GLN A 91 13.85 2.10 -8.93
N ARG A 92 14.13 1.45 -10.05
CA ARG A 92 13.17 0.56 -10.69
C ARG A 92 13.12 -0.76 -9.93
N PHE A 93 11.93 -1.22 -9.65
CA PHE A 93 11.70 -2.51 -9.04
C PHE A 93 10.98 -3.39 -10.04
N GLU A 94 11.48 -4.60 -10.25
CA GLU A 94 10.84 -5.56 -11.12
C GLU A 94 10.36 -6.74 -10.32
N GLY A 95 9.14 -7.18 -10.62
CA GLY A 95 8.55 -8.29 -9.91
C GLY A 95 7.50 -8.97 -10.76
N ALA A 96 6.67 -9.75 -10.10
CA ALA A 96 5.63 -10.49 -10.79
C ALA A 96 4.32 -10.32 -10.04
N TYR A 97 3.25 -10.23 -10.79
CA TYR A 97 1.90 -10.24 -10.28
C TYR A 97 1.32 -11.62 -10.58
N HIS A 98 0.94 -12.34 -9.54
CA HIS A 98 0.47 -13.71 -9.70
C HIS A 98 -1.04 -13.70 -9.89
N THR A 99 -1.49 -14.32 -10.97
CA THR A 99 -2.91 -14.40 -11.27
C THR A 99 -3.29 -15.83 -11.56
N PRO A 100 -4.59 -16.14 -11.54
CA PRO A 100 -5.03 -17.50 -11.91
C PRO A 100 -4.65 -17.88 -13.34
N PHE A 101 -4.36 -16.90 -14.19
CA PHE A 101 -4.03 -17.16 -15.58
C PHE A 101 -2.53 -17.15 -15.81
N GLY A 102 -1.73 -17.11 -14.76
CA GLY A 102 -0.30 -17.09 -14.85
C GLY A 102 0.29 -15.83 -14.26
N ASP A 103 1.60 -15.74 -14.28
CA ASP A 103 2.31 -14.61 -13.73
C ASP A 103 2.46 -13.53 -14.78
N MET A 104 2.27 -12.28 -14.36
CA MET A 104 2.46 -11.14 -15.24
C MET A 104 3.67 -10.35 -14.76
N ALA A 105 4.57 -10.07 -15.67
CA ALA A 105 5.73 -9.25 -15.33
C ALA A 105 5.28 -7.83 -15.03
N MET A 106 5.87 -7.25 -13.99
CA MET A 106 5.52 -5.89 -13.64
C MET A 106 6.79 -5.16 -13.22
N ALA A 107 6.78 -3.84 -13.43
CA ALA A 107 7.87 -2.99 -13.00
C ALA A 107 7.27 -1.73 -12.40
N VAL A 108 7.91 -1.28 -11.32
CA VAL A 108 7.49 -0.08 -10.60
C VAL A 108 8.64 0.90 -10.65
N PHE A 109 8.35 2.13 -11.05
CA PHE A 109 9.36 3.17 -11.05
C PHE A 109 8.88 4.33 -10.20
N PRO A 110 9.31 4.39 -8.92
CA PRO A 110 8.85 5.43 -8.02
C PRO A 110 9.55 6.75 -8.31
N THR A 111 8.77 7.80 -8.43
CA THR A 111 9.30 9.14 -8.59
C THR A 111 9.25 9.94 -7.30
N GLN A 112 8.37 9.57 -6.38
CA GLN A 112 8.33 10.16 -5.05
C GLN A 112 8.06 9.08 -4.02
N VAL A 113 8.87 9.09 -2.98
CA VAL A 113 8.68 8.20 -1.84
C VAL A 113 8.89 9.06 -0.61
N ARG A 114 7.81 9.36 0.11
CA ARG A 114 7.89 10.13 1.34
C ARG A 114 7.25 9.32 2.44
N CYS A 115 7.97 9.17 3.52
CA CYS A 115 7.49 8.36 4.63
C CYS A 115 7.88 9.05 5.92
N LYS A 116 6.88 9.45 6.69
CA LYS A 116 7.09 9.99 8.02
C LYS A 116 6.29 9.13 8.96
N ALA A 117 6.94 8.16 9.57
CA ALA A 117 6.26 7.16 10.38
C ALA A 117 6.58 7.38 11.85
N GLY A 118 5.59 7.14 12.68
CA GLY A 118 5.75 7.20 14.12
C GLY A 118 4.76 6.27 14.78
N MET A 119 4.84 6.17 16.10
CA MET A 119 3.95 5.27 16.83
C MET A 119 2.55 5.86 16.98
N ASP A 120 2.43 7.17 17.00
CA ASP A 120 1.13 7.78 17.20
C ASP A 120 0.41 8.06 15.89
N HIS A 121 1.13 8.48 14.89
CA HIS A 121 0.57 8.75 13.58
C HIS A 121 1.69 8.78 12.56
N GLY A 122 1.32 8.74 11.31
CA GLY A 122 2.30 8.81 10.25
C GLY A 122 1.65 9.03 8.91
N THR A 123 2.48 9.32 7.94
CA THR A 123 2.07 9.63 6.59
C THR A 123 3.00 8.94 5.59
N VAL A 124 2.41 8.36 4.55
CA VAL A 124 3.17 7.77 3.44
C VAL A 124 2.61 8.34 2.16
N HIS A 125 3.49 8.83 1.30
CA HIS A 125 3.09 9.36 0.01
C HIS A 125 3.97 8.76 -1.07
N LEU A 126 3.35 8.09 -2.03
CA LEU A 126 4.05 7.42 -3.11
C LEU A 126 3.51 7.91 -4.44
N GLU A 127 4.43 8.21 -5.38
CA GLU A 127 4.07 8.45 -6.77
C GLU A 127 4.96 7.57 -7.60
N TYR A 128 4.36 6.78 -8.48
CA TYR A 128 5.13 5.83 -9.24
C TYR A 128 4.45 5.51 -10.56
N GLN A 129 5.27 5.10 -11.51
CA GLN A 129 4.79 4.60 -12.79
C GLN A 129 4.80 3.08 -12.71
N LEU A 130 3.72 2.48 -13.19
CA LEU A 130 3.57 1.02 -13.14
C LEU A 130 3.53 0.50 -14.58
N ASP A 131 4.44 -0.42 -14.91
CA ASP A 131 4.45 -1.11 -16.19
C ASP A 131 3.97 -2.53 -15.96
N MET A 132 3.08 -2.99 -16.83
CA MET A 132 2.59 -4.35 -16.79
C MET A 132 2.88 -5.00 -18.12
N GLN A 133 3.63 -6.13 -18.11
CA GLN A 133 3.94 -6.88 -19.31
C GLN A 133 4.61 -6.02 -20.38
N GLY A 134 5.44 -5.08 -19.95
CA GLY A 134 6.13 -4.21 -20.88
C GLY A 134 5.31 -3.07 -21.43
N HIS A 135 4.07 -2.96 -21.05
CA HIS A 135 3.23 -1.85 -21.48
C HIS A 135 3.31 -0.74 -20.46
N SER A 136 3.70 0.43 -20.94
CA SER A 136 3.75 1.59 -20.08
C SER A 136 2.36 1.89 -19.59
N ALA A 137 2.21 1.96 -18.30
CA ALA A 137 0.91 2.14 -17.72
C ALA A 137 0.80 3.52 -17.14
N ALA A 138 -0.12 3.65 -16.23
CA ALA A 138 -0.50 4.90 -15.66
C ALA A 138 0.47 5.35 -14.58
N MET A 139 0.39 6.63 -14.24
CA MET A 139 1.02 7.15 -13.04
C MET A 139 0.08 6.92 -11.87
N HIS A 140 0.60 6.31 -10.84
CA HIS A 140 -0.17 5.98 -9.64
C HIS A 140 0.28 6.88 -8.50
N THR A 141 -0.67 7.30 -7.69
CA THR A 141 -0.40 8.04 -6.48
C THR A 141 -1.12 7.34 -5.34
N ILE A 142 -0.40 7.08 -4.26
CA ILE A 142 -0.98 6.51 -3.04
C ILE A 142 -0.59 7.40 -1.88
N HIS A 143 -1.59 7.83 -1.13
CA HIS A 143 -1.36 8.63 0.07
C HIS A 143 -2.05 7.94 1.23
N ILE A 144 -1.29 7.68 2.28
CA ILE A 144 -1.80 6.97 3.45
C ILE A 144 -1.52 7.82 4.68
N ASP A 145 -2.57 8.07 5.45
CA ASP A 145 -2.45 8.65 6.78
C ASP A 145 -2.91 7.62 7.77
N TYR A 146 -2.19 7.47 8.85
CA TYR A 146 -2.62 6.56 9.89
C TYR A 146 -2.48 7.23 11.25
N ALA A 147 -3.31 6.79 12.18
CA ALA A 147 -3.29 7.29 13.55
C ALA A 147 -3.64 6.16 14.49
N ALA A 148 -2.95 6.13 15.61
CA ALA A 148 -3.18 5.13 16.63
C ALA A 148 -4.50 5.41 17.33
N THR A 149 -5.22 4.33 17.62
CA THR A 149 -6.49 4.46 18.33
C THR A 149 -6.36 4.14 19.83
N ASP A 150 -5.47 3.20 20.15
CA ASP A 150 -5.17 2.84 21.54
C ASP A 150 -6.40 2.63 22.39
N GLY A 151 -7.50 2.23 21.77
CA GLY A 151 -8.72 2.04 22.53
C GLY A 151 -9.39 3.31 22.97
N LYS A 152 -8.83 4.47 22.73
CA LYS A 152 -9.48 5.71 23.04
C LYS A 152 -10.46 6.04 21.93
N GLN A 153 -11.64 6.44 22.35
CA GLN A 153 -12.62 6.80 21.38
C GLN A 153 -12.40 8.24 20.95
N PRO A 154 -12.31 8.50 19.67
CA PRO A 154 -12.39 9.89 19.25
C PRO A 154 -13.80 10.32 19.53
N CYS A 155 -13.96 11.21 20.32
CA CYS A 155 -15.32 11.61 20.69
C CYS A 155 -15.95 12.52 19.71
#